data_02c6b70f026f4e1d0a26e0b8bf579021
#
_entry.id   02c6b70f026f4e1d0a26e0b8bf579021
#
_cell.length_a   1.000
_cell.length_b   1.000
_cell.length_c   1.000
_cell.angle_alpha   90.00
_cell.angle_beta   90.00
_cell.angle_gamma   90.00
#
_symmetry.space_group_name_H-M   'P 1'
#
loop_
_entity.id
_entity.type
_entity.pdbx_description
1 polymer ?
#
loop_
_entity_poly.entity_id
_entity_poly.type
_entity_poly.pdbx_seq_one_letter_code
_entity_poly.pdbx_strand_id
1 'polypeptide(L)'
;METAILVAQLCATASLAAWLTIGVKDNILIPSLNEPYTADVMAMVEMEKEYPEAHAHVAHRAITNRTVQRTAFYIVVSMELLATVLLWIGTIALLMALFGTATVDTARSLALYGTTAFTAVWSGMLIVGNHFNYWFSHEGAQNTHYQMTLWGIGTSILIVAGS
;
A
#
# COMPACT_ATOMS: atom_id res chain seq x y z
N MET A 1 -0.65 -26.70 17.20
CA MET A 1 -1.00 -25.27 17.26
C MET A 1 -0.04 -24.45 16.42
N GLU A 2 1.27 -24.60 16.60
CA GLU A 2 2.29 -23.81 15.87
C GLU A 2 2.18 -23.94 14.34
N THR A 3 2.05 -25.16 13.80
CA THR A 3 1.85 -25.37 12.36
C THR A 3 0.63 -24.63 11.81
N ALA A 4 -0.49 -24.62 12.55
CA ALA A 4 -1.71 -23.92 12.14
C ALA A 4 -1.49 -22.38 12.13
N ILE A 5 -0.74 -21.85 13.08
CA ILE A 5 -0.36 -20.43 13.12
C ILE A 5 0.53 -20.09 11.91
N LEU A 6 1.55 -20.91 11.63
CA LEU A 6 2.41 -20.71 10.45
C LEU A 6 1.61 -20.73 9.14
N VAL A 7 0.66 -21.63 8.98
CA VAL A 7 -0.22 -21.67 7.80
C VAL A 7 -1.04 -20.38 7.70
N ALA A 8 -1.61 -19.91 8.81
CA ALA A 8 -2.37 -18.65 8.81
C ALA A 8 -1.48 -17.44 8.45
N GLN A 9 -0.27 -17.37 9.00
CA GLN A 9 0.71 -16.33 8.69
C GLN A 9 1.14 -16.37 7.21
N LEU A 10 1.40 -17.57 6.67
CA LEU A 10 1.73 -17.79 5.26
C LEU A 10 0.58 -17.32 4.35
N CYS A 11 -0.64 -17.74 4.62
CA CYS A 11 -1.81 -17.37 3.82
C CYS A 11 -2.05 -15.85 3.85
N ALA A 12 -1.96 -15.22 5.01
CA ALA A 12 -2.17 -13.78 5.14
C ALA A 12 -1.10 -12.98 4.37
N THR A 13 0.19 -13.35 4.53
CA THR A 13 1.30 -12.68 3.83
C THR A 13 1.24 -12.92 2.33
N ALA A 14 0.96 -14.13 1.87
CA ALA A 14 0.81 -14.47 0.46
C ALA A 14 -0.36 -13.71 -0.20
N SER A 15 -1.46 -13.51 0.51
CA SER A 15 -2.60 -12.74 0.01
C SER A 15 -2.24 -11.28 -0.24
N LEU A 16 -1.51 -10.63 0.68
CA LEU A 16 -0.99 -9.28 0.49
C LEU A 16 -0.03 -9.22 -0.70
N ALA A 17 0.91 -10.18 -0.79
CA ALA A 17 1.89 -10.27 -1.87
C ALA A 17 1.21 -10.41 -3.24
N ALA A 18 0.25 -11.33 -3.35
CA ALA A 18 -0.47 -11.58 -4.60
C ALA A 18 -1.31 -10.37 -5.03
N TRP A 19 -2.03 -9.76 -4.08
CA TRP A 19 -2.85 -8.59 -4.35
C TRP A 19 -2.01 -7.41 -4.84
N LEU A 20 -0.91 -7.09 -4.13
CA LEU A 20 -0.04 -5.98 -4.50
C LEU A 20 0.69 -6.23 -5.82
N THR A 21 1.05 -7.49 -6.12
CA THR A 21 1.66 -7.87 -7.41
C THR A 21 0.79 -7.47 -8.60
N ILE A 22 -0.53 -7.67 -8.49
CA ILE A 22 -1.46 -7.31 -9.57
C ILE A 22 -1.49 -5.78 -9.73
N GLY A 23 -1.63 -5.04 -8.64
CA GLY A 23 -1.63 -3.57 -8.66
C GLY A 23 -0.35 -2.98 -9.25
N VAL A 24 0.81 -3.44 -8.78
CA VAL A 24 2.12 -2.98 -9.29
C VAL A 24 2.31 -3.32 -10.76
N LYS A 25 1.93 -4.54 -11.17
CA LYS A 25 1.97 -4.93 -12.59
C LYS A 25 1.15 -3.98 -13.45
N ASP A 26 -0.07 -3.65 -13.04
CA ASP A 26 -0.94 -2.76 -13.80
C ASP A 26 -0.40 -1.32 -13.80
N ASN A 27 0.14 -0.83 -12.69
CA ASN A 27 0.79 0.48 -12.59
C ASN A 27 2.02 0.61 -13.50
N ILE A 28 2.78 -0.48 -13.70
CA ILE A 28 3.96 -0.50 -14.57
C ILE A 28 3.57 -0.64 -16.04
N LEU A 29 2.66 -1.56 -16.37
CA LEU A 29 2.34 -1.90 -17.75
C LEU A 29 1.30 -0.94 -18.36
N ILE A 30 0.39 -0.42 -17.54
CA ILE A 30 -0.73 0.43 -17.96
C ILE A 30 -0.84 1.63 -17.01
N PRO A 31 0.19 2.49 -16.91
CA PRO A 31 0.19 3.61 -15.96
C PRO A 31 -0.97 4.59 -16.18
N SER A 32 -1.56 4.60 -17.39
CA SER A 32 -2.72 5.42 -17.72
C SER A 32 -3.98 5.09 -16.92
N LEU A 33 -4.02 3.97 -16.20
CA LEU A 33 -5.14 3.63 -15.32
C LEU A 33 -5.12 4.45 -14.01
N ASN A 34 -3.93 4.68 -13.43
CA ASN A 34 -3.82 5.27 -12.09
C ASN A 34 -3.02 6.58 -12.04
N GLU A 35 -2.12 6.83 -13.02
CA GLU A 35 -1.30 8.04 -13.04
C GLU A 35 -2.14 9.33 -13.20
N PRO A 36 -3.19 9.37 -14.06
CA PRO A 36 -4.09 10.52 -14.13
C PRO A 36 -4.84 10.74 -12.80
N TYR A 37 -5.22 9.67 -12.11
CA TYR A 37 -5.89 9.76 -10.82
C TYR A 37 -5.02 10.44 -9.75
N THR A 38 -3.74 10.07 -9.71
CA THR A 38 -2.75 10.72 -8.83
C THR A 38 -2.63 12.21 -9.16
N ALA A 39 -2.62 12.55 -10.45
CA ALA A 39 -2.54 13.94 -10.90
C ALA A 39 -3.77 14.76 -10.49
N ASP A 40 -4.96 14.21 -10.62
CA ASP A 40 -6.22 14.88 -10.26
C ASP A 40 -6.30 15.14 -8.76
N VAL A 41 -5.90 14.16 -7.92
CA VAL A 41 -5.80 14.35 -6.48
C VAL A 41 -4.81 15.46 -6.13
N MET A 42 -3.60 15.46 -6.72
CA MET A 42 -2.57 16.46 -6.44
C MET A 42 -2.95 17.86 -6.93
N ALA A 43 -3.68 17.97 -8.02
CA ALA A 43 -4.19 19.23 -8.56
C ALA A 43 -5.52 19.66 -7.92
N MET A 44 -6.15 18.79 -7.11
CA MET A 44 -7.42 19.03 -6.41
C MET A 44 -8.57 19.38 -7.37
N VAL A 45 -8.55 18.84 -8.60
CA VAL A 45 -9.47 19.21 -9.70
C VAL A 45 -10.93 18.95 -9.35
N GLU A 46 -11.24 17.75 -8.86
CA GLU A 46 -12.63 17.41 -8.51
C GLU A 46 -13.11 18.17 -7.26
N MET A 47 -12.21 18.44 -6.29
CA MET A 47 -12.56 19.26 -5.13
C MET A 47 -12.90 20.72 -5.56
N GLU A 48 -12.13 21.30 -6.48
CA GLU A 48 -12.43 22.64 -7.02
C GLU A 48 -13.80 22.70 -7.67
N LYS A 49 -14.14 21.66 -8.42
CA LYS A 49 -15.40 21.56 -9.17
C LYS A 49 -16.63 21.33 -8.28
N GLU A 50 -16.51 20.40 -7.33
CA GLU A 50 -17.64 19.94 -6.51
C GLU A 50 -17.78 20.74 -5.21
N TYR A 51 -16.68 21.26 -4.66
CA TYR A 51 -16.64 21.98 -3.37
C TYR A 51 -15.82 23.28 -3.46
N PRO A 52 -16.18 24.23 -4.37
CA PRO A 52 -15.37 25.41 -4.67
C PRO A 52 -15.11 26.30 -3.44
N GLU A 53 -16.05 26.41 -2.52
CA GLU A 53 -15.89 27.21 -1.29
C GLU A 53 -14.85 26.57 -0.37
N ALA A 54 -14.89 25.27 -0.16
CA ALA A 54 -13.91 24.56 0.67
C ALA A 54 -12.53 24.57 -0.02
N HIS A 55 -12.49 24.36 -1.35
CA HIS A 55 -11.27 24.41 -2.14
C HIS A 55 -10.56 25.76 -2.01
N ALA A 56 -11.28 26.88 -2.03
CA ALA A 56 -10.68 28.22 -1.94
C ALA A 56 -9.77 28.40 -0.69
N HIS A 57 -10.06 27.71 0.40
CA HIS A 57 -9.25 27.77 1.63
C HIS A 57 -7.93 27.00 1.51
N VAL A 58 -7.84 26.01 0.66
CA VAL A 58 -6.72 25.06 0.55
C VAL A 58 -6.07 25.02 -0.84
N ALA A 59 -6.55 25.83 -1.79
CA ALA A 59 -6.08 25.89 -3.17
C ALA A 59 -4.55 26.07 -3.31
N HIS A 60 -3.92 26.72 -2.32
CA HIS A 60 -2.47 26.91 -2.27
C HIS A 60 -1.68 25.60 -2.13
N ARG A 61 -2.33 24.49 -1.79
CA ARG A 61 -1.72 23.16 -1.70
C ARG A 61 -1.69 22.43 -3.05
N ALA A 62 -2.50 22.86 -4.02
CA ALA A 62 -2.61 22.20 -5.31
C ALA A 62 -1.27 22.21 -6.05
N ILE A 63 -0.87 21.04 -6.55
CA ILE A 63 0.32 20.85 -7.38
C ILE A 63 -0.16 20.51 -8.80
N THR A 64 -0.06 21.50 -9.70
CA THR A 64 -0.47 21.36 -11.11
C THR A 64 0.68 21.00 -12.06
N ASN A 65 1.92 21.03 -11.56
CA ASN A 65 3.09 20.67 -12.36
C ASN A 65 3.08 19.17 -12.70
N ARG A 66 2.88 18.86 -13.97
CA ARG A 66 2.75 17.50 -14.48
C ARG A 66 3.97 16.61 -14.23
N THR A 67 5.18 17.19 -14.27
CA THR A 67 6.40 16.44 -13.97
C THR A 67 6.44 16.01 -12.51
N VAL A 68 6.06 16.90 -11.59
CA VAL A 68 6.01 16.59 -10.14
C VAL A 68 4.97 15.49 -9.87
N GLN A 69 3.77 15.61 -10.45
CA GLN A 69 2.70 14.61 -10.31
C GLN A 69 3.15 13.23 -10.79
N ARG A 70 3.77 13.18 -11.97
CA ARG A 70 4.27 11.95 -12.56
C ARG A 70 5.41 11.34 -11.75
N THR A 71 6.31 12.17 -11.22
CA THR A 71 7.38 11.72 -10.34
C THR A 71 6.81 11.12 -9.05
N ALA A 72 5.83 11.79 -8.43
CA ALA A 72 5.15 11.28 -7.24
C ALA A 72 4.51 9.91 -7.49
N PHE A 73 3.79 9.73 -8.62
CA PHE A 73 3.23 8.44 -9.02
C PHE A 73 4.30 7.35 -9.09
N TYR A 74 5.42 7.59 -9.80
CA TYR A 74 6.47 6.58 -9.93
C TYR A 74 7.24 6.31 -8.63
N ILE A 75 7.33 7.28 -7.71
CA ILE A 75 7.84 7.04 -6.35
C ILE A 75 6.92 6.05 -5.63
N VAL A 76 5.61 6.25 -5.67
CA VAL A 76 4.65 5.31 -5.05
C VAL A 76 4.77 3.92 -5.67
N VAL A 77 4.78 3.81 -7.00
CA VAL A 77 4.94 2.52 -7.71
C VAL A 77 6.25 1.82 -7.33
N SER A 78 7.34 2.57 -7.15
CA SER A 78 8.63 2.01 -6.71
C SER A 78 8.56 1.47 -5.27
N MET A 79 7.86 2.17 -4.38
CA MET A 79 7.63 1.71 -3.00
C MET A 79 6.71 0.48 -2.96
N GLU A 80 5.68 0.44 -3.78
CA GLU A 80 4.80 -0.74 -3.95
C GLU A 80 5.59 -1.95 -4.47
N LEU A 81 6.47 -1.74 -5.45
CA LEU A 81 7.34 -2.81 -5.98
C LEU A 81 8.28 -3.35 -4.89
N LEU A 82 8.91 -2.47 -4.12
CA LEU A 82 9.75 -2.87 -2.99
C LEU A 82 8.97 -3.67 -1.95
N ALA A 83 7.79 -3.19 -1.57
CA ALA A 83 6.91 -3.90 -0.64
C ALA A 83 6.48 -5.27 -1.18
N THR A 84 6.17 -5.36 -2.48
CA THR A 84 5.85 -6.62 -3.17
C THR A 84 6.99 -7.63 -3.06
N VAL A 85 8.22 -7.20 -3.35
CA VAL A 85 9.41 -8.07 -3.26
C VAL A 85 9.61 -8.57 -1.84
N LEU A 86 9.53 -7.67 -0.84
CA LEU A 86 9.67 -8.03 0.57
C LEU A 86 8.57 -8.98 1.05
N LEU A 87 7.33 -8.79 0.62
CA LEU A 87 6.22 -9.69 0.92
C LEU A 87 6.45 -11.09 0.34
N TRP A 88 6.94 -11.21 -0.90
CA TRP A 88 7.27 -12.51 -1.48
C TRP A 88 8.43 -13.18 -0.79
N ILE A 89 9.48 -12.44 -0.39
CA ILE A 89 10.59 -12.97 0.42
C ILE A 89 10.04 -13.54 1.72
N GLY A 90 9.19 -12.81 2.44
CA GLY A 90 8.55 -13.26 3.67
C GLY A 90 7.65 -14.49 3.46
N THR A 91 6.85 -14.50 2.38
CA THR A 91 5.98 -15.62 2.00
C THR A 91 6.79 -16.89 1.76
N ILE A 92 7.87 -16.79 0.98
CA ILE A 92 8.76 -17.93 0.69
C ILE A 92 9.44 -18.42 1.97
N ALA A 93 9.91 -17.50 2.82
CA ALA A 93 10.53 -17.87 4.08
C ALA A 93 9.56 -18.60 5.02
N LEU A 94 8.30 -18.15 5.14
CA LEU A 94 7.26 -18.85 5.91
C LEU A 94 6.95 -20.23 5.34
N LEU A 95 6.91 -20.36 4.02
CA LEU A 95 6.76 -21.66 3.36
C LEU A 95 7.94 -22.59 3.67
N MET A 96 9.17 -22.09 3.62
CA MET A 96 10.37 -22.85 3.97
C MET A 96 10.36 -23.28 5.45
N ALA A 97 9.90 -22.39 6.35
CA ALA A 97 9.76 -22.73 7.77
C ALA A 97 8.71 -23.84 8.01
N LEU A 98 7.61 -23.81 7.25
CA LEU A 98 6.58 -24.87 7.32
C LEU A 98 7.13 -26.26 6.94
N PHE A 99 8.09 -26.32 6.03
CA PHE A 99 8.79 -27.56 5.64
C PHE A 99 10.07 -27.83 6.45
N GLY A 100 10.36 -27.04 7.49
CA GLY A 100 11.52 -27.23 8.36
C GLY A 100 12.87 -26.88 7.72
N THR A 101 12.88 -26.15 6.58
CA THR A 101 14.12 -25.74 5.87
C THR A 101 14.58 -24.33 6.22
N ALA A 102 13.80 -23.57 7.00
CA ALA A 102 14.18 -22.28 7.59
C ALA A 102 13.71 -22.21 9.06
N THR A 103 14.32 -21.33 9.86
CA THR A 103 13.83 -21.10 11.22
C THR A 103 12.58 -20.24 11.21
N VAL A 104 11.65 -20.53 12.11
CA VAL A 104 10.37 -19.81 12.25
C VAL A 104 10.61 -18.33 12.52
N ASP A 105 11.56 -18.01 13.41
CA ASP A 105 11.87 -16.63 13.79
C ASP A 105 12.40 -15.80 12.61
N THR A 106 13.28 -16.37 11.80
CA THR A 106 13.78 -15.70 10.59
C THR A 106 12.63 -15.47 9.58
N ALA A 107 11.79 -16.48 9.39
CA ALA A 107 10.66 -16.39 8.47
C ALA A 107 9.65 -15.31 8.88
N ARG A 108 9.30 -15.27 10.17
CA ARG A 108 8.43 -14.24 10.75
C ARG A 108 9.03 -12.83 10.61
N SER A 109 10.32 -12.68 10.89
CA SER A 109 11.01 -11.40 10.74
C SER A 109 10.97 -10.89 9.31
N LEU A 110 11.24 -11.75 8.32
CA LEU A 110 11.17 -11.41 6.90
C LEU A 110 9.75 -11.05 6.46
N ALA A 111 8.74 -11.80 6.91
CA ALA A 111 7.34 -11.50 6.65
C ALA A 111 6.92 -10.17 7.28
N LEU A 112 7.40 -9.86 8.50
CA LEU A 112 7.12 -8.60 9.19
C LEU A 112 7.72 -7.40 8.45
N TYR A 113 8.93 -7.51 7.87
CA TYR A 113 9.47 -6.46 7.00
C TYR A 113 8.58 -6.20 5.79
N GLY A 114 8.08 -7.25 5.14
CA GLY A 114 7.17 -7.13 3.99
C GLY A 114 5.84 -6.45 4.36
N THR A 115 5.20 -6.89 5.45
CA THR A 115 3.92 -6.32 5.90
C THR A 115 4.09 -4.89 6.42
N THR A 116 5.22 -4.56 7.04
CA THR A 116 5.56 -3.20 7.46
C THR A 116 5.73 -2.29 6.26
N ALA A 117 6.48 -2.72 5.23
CA ALA A 117 6.64 -1.96 3.99
C ALA A 117 5.29 -1.73 3.28
N PHE A 118 4.45 -2.75 3.18
CA PHE A 118 3.09 -2.64 2.66
C PHE A 118 2.28 -1.60 3.43
N THR A 119 2.23 -1.70 4.75
CA THR A 119 1.50 -0.78 5.62
C THR A 119 2.01 0.67 5.46
N ALA A 120 3.33 0.85 5.36
CA ALA A 120 3.94 2.17 5.19
C ALA A 120 3.53 2.83 3.85
N VAL A 121 3.42 2.08 2.76
CA VAL A 121 2.94 2.60 1.47
C VAL A 121 1.51 3.11 1.61
N TRP A 122 0.60 2.30 2.11
CA TRP A 122 -0.82 2.65 2.19
C TRP A 122 -1.12 3.75 3.20
N SER A 123 -0.48 3.72 4.37
CA SER A 123 -0.58 4.81 5.35
C SER A 123 0.07 6.10 4.83
N GLY A 124 1.15 6.01 4.08
CA GLY A 124 1.77 7.15 3.40
C GLY A 124 0.81 7.81 2.41
N MET A 125 0.09 7.03 1.61
CA MET A 125 -0.93 7.55 0.70
C MET A 125 -2.11 8.19 1.44
N LEU A 126 -2.52 7.66 2.61
CA LEU A 126 -3.51 8.31 3.47
C LEU A 126 -3.04 9.69 3.94
N ILE A 127 -1.79 9.79 4.41
CA ILE A 127 -1.23 11.04 4.93
C ILE A 127 -1.11 12.08 3.81
N VAL A 128 -0.53 11.70 2.67
CA VAL A 128 -0.34 12.59 1.52
C VAL A 128 -1.69 12.95 0.89
N GLY A 129 -2.59 11.99 0.72
CA GLY A 129 -3.92 12.24 0.20
C GLY A 129 -4.73 13.19 1.11
N ASN A 130 -4.58 13.06 2.42
CA ASN A 130 -5.20 13.99 3.37
C ASN A 130 -4.65 15.41 3.26
N HIS A 131 -3.38 15.59 2.90
CA HIS A 131 -2.81 16.91 2.59
C HIS A 131 -3.55 17.60 1.43
N PHE A 132 -3.96 16.83 0.42
CA PHE A 132 -4.74 17.30 -0.73
C PHE A 132 -6.25 17.23 -0.48
N ASN A 133 -6.71 16.93 0.71
CA ASN A 133 -8.13 16.79 1.07
C ASN A 133 -8.91 15.85 0.14
N TYR A 134 -8.27 14.77 -0.33
CA TYR A 134 -8.85 13.85 -1.32
C TYR A 134 -10.12 13.12 -0.84
N TRP A 135 -10.39 13.15 0.45
CA TRP A 135 -11.62 12.64 1.04
C TRP A 135 -12.89 13.42 0.63
N PHE A 136 -12.76 14.64 0.08
CA PHE A 136 -13.90 15.38 -0.47
C PHE A 136 -14.45 14.76 -1.76
N SER A 137 -13.58 14.33 -2.67
CA SER A 137 -14.00 13.93 -4.02
C SER A 137 -13.45 12.56 -4.43
N HIS A 138 -12.60 11.95 -3.61
CA HIS A 138 -11.95 10.66 -3.90
C HIS A 138 -12.12 9.67 -2.72
N GLU A 139 -13.33 9.64 -2.13
CA GLU A 139 -13.66 8.77 -0.98
C GLU A 139 -13.33 7.29 -1.23
N GLY A 140 -13.55 6.81 -2.46
CA GLY A 140 -13.23 5.43 -2.85
C GLY A 140 -11.74 5.11 -2.70
N ALA A 141 -10.87 6.02 -3.13
CA ALA A 141 -9.43 5.88 -2.97
C ALA A 141 -9.02 5.94 -1.50
N GLN A 142 -9.53 6.91 -0.74
CA GLN A 142 -9.28 7.00 0.70
C GLN A 142 -9.68 5.73 1.43
N ASN A 143 -10.87 5.21 1.16
CA ASN A 143 -11.38 4.00 1.79
C ASN A 143 -10.51 2.78 1.45
N THR A 144 -10.09 2.64 0.20
CA THR A 144 -9.15 1.59 -0.20
C THR A 144 -7.83 1.69 0.55
N HIS A 145 -7.21 2.87 0.60
CA HIS A 145 -5.96 3.06 1.32
C HIS A 145 -6.09 2.75 2.81
N TYR A 146 -7.23 3.12 3.42
CA TYR A 146 -7.52 2.83 4.82
C TYR A 146 -7.65 1.32 5.07
N GLN A 147 -8.42 0.62 4.23
CA GLN A 147 -8.60 -0.82 4.33
C GLN A 147 -7.27 -1.58 4.15
N MET A 148 -6.44 -1.17 3.18
CA MET A 148 -5.13 -1.78 2.96
C MET A 148 -4.20 -1.54 4.15
N THR A 149 -4.20 -0.35 4.72
CA THR A 149 -3.44 -0.05 5.95
C THR A 149 -3.86 -0.99 7.08
N LEU A 150 -5.17 -1.18 7.30
CA LEU A 150 -5.68 -2.09 8.34
C LEU A 150 -5.35 -3.56 8.03
N TRP A 151 -5.40 -3.97 6.77
CA TRP A 151 -5.03 -5.33 6.37
C TRP A 151 -3.56 -5.60 6.64
N GLY A 152 -2.66 -4.66 6.32
CA GLY A 152 -1.24 -4.76 6.64
C GLY A 152 -0.97 -4.82 8.14
N ILE A 153 -1.62 -3.96 8.95
CA ILE A 153 -1.52 -3.98 10.42
C ILE A 153 -2.04 -5.31 10.97
N GLY A 154 -3.21 -5.78 10.54
CA GLY A 154 -3.79 -7.04 10.98
C GLY A 154 -2.88 -8.23 10.69
N THR A 155 -2.27 -8.28 9.50
CA THR A 155 -1.30 -9.31 9.14
C THR A 155 -0.03 -9.23 10.01
N SER A 156 0.47 -8.02 10.28
CA SER A 156 1.63 -7.82 11.16
C SER A 156 1.35 -8.30 12.60
N ILE A 157 0.16 -8.00 13.14
CA ILE A 157 -0.27 -8.49 14.46
C ILE A 157 -0.32 -10.02 14.48
N LEU A 158 -0.87 -10.66 13.44
CA LEU A 158 -0.91 -12.11 13.32
C LEU A 158 0.49 -12.73 13.31
N ILE A 159 1.46 -12.09 12.67
CA ILE A 159 2.85 -12.57 12.64
C ILE A 159 3.48 -12.47 14.04
N VAL A 160 3.32 -11.35 14.73
CA VAL A 160 3.89 -11.10 16.06
C VAL A 160 3.20 -11.93 17.15
N ALA A 161 1.87 -12.08 17.10
CA ALA A 161 1.12 -12.83 18.09
C ALA A 161 1.43 -14.35 18.09
N GLY A 162 2.07 -14.86 17.06
CA GLY A 162 2.49 -16.27 16.98
C GLY A 162 3.94 -16.50 17.41
N SER A 163 4.67 -15.43 17.82
CA SER A 163 6.08 -15.51 18.23
C SER A 163 6.24 -15.87 19.71
#